data_6349228a3e8316bdbc5df23eaf0fec33
#
_entry.id   6349228a3e8316bdbc5df23eaf0fec33
#
_cell.length_a   1.000
_cell.length_b   1.000
_cell.length_c   1.000
_cell.angle_alpha   90.00
_cell.angle_beta   90.00
_cell.angle_gamma   90.00
#
_symmetry.space_group_name_H-M   'P 1'
#
loop_
_entity.id
_entity.type
_entity.pdbx_description
1 polymer ?
#
loop_
_entity_poly.entity_id
_entity_poly.type
_entity_poly.pdbx_seq_one_letter_code
_entity_poly.pdbx_strand_id
1 'polypeptide(L)'
;MAMPAAGVRRDHSSMCCVKHALRDLLGKYLYTALCFFLLEKNAMFTTESFCNLVWGTSYLKVLRKISKEDYNEFEIPKKGGTRTINYLDRQSSLWKLQRELLNKYLVKQDLPICVKGFKKGENYKSFLSEHIGAEFFLRIDIANFFPSIKISSVKRELSLIIRCDNDAEEEKLLDLIGEIVTLDGRLPQGASTSPVISNLVMARIDQRITKYCQVFNVQYTRYADDLLFSSNTFDFENKKWFLKKIKYILKSQELSLNYSKIRYGHKEIILNGYVISNNEIRLSRNRLFDIRQIVKFTKENVPLIRSIGLDEFLSKANKLPLRHRNLKEYPFKSIFQFSQYLCGYRAYLISMVDTNCLQTSFQKELQRLIRKIEAQILLLEQALPIRNSN
;
A
#
# COMPACT_ATOMS: atom_id res chain seq x y z
N MET A 1 -66.52 2.52 -1.82
CA MET A 1 -65.98 3.54 -0.93
C MET A 1 -64.47 3.48 -0.95
N ALA A 2 -63.84 4.42 -1.63
CA ALA A 2 -62.41 4.49 -1.78
C ALA A 2 -61.84 5.45 -0.74
N MET A 3 -60.80 5.02 -0.02
CA MET A 3 -60.00 5.90 0.84
C MET A 3 -58.84 6.53 0.07
N PRO A 4 -58.47 7.77 0.30
CA PRO A 4 -57.44 8.47 -0.43
C PRO A 4 -56.04 8.21 0.13
N ALA A 5 -55.05 8.13 -0.76
CA ALA A 5 -53.62 8.00 -0.44
C ALA A 5 -53.11 9.27 0.24
N ALA A 6 -52.50 9.13 1.39
CA ALA A 6 -51.80 10.20 2.10
C ALA A 6 -50.44 10.46 1.47
N GLY A 7 -50.28 11.59 0.82
CA GLY A 7 -49.02 12.10 0.32
C GLY A 7 -48.12 12.55 1.47
N VAL A 8 -46.95 11.91 1.61
CA VAL A 8 -45.88 12.33 2.53
C VAL A 8 -45.24 13.60 1.98
N ARG A 9 -45.61 14.76 2.50
CA ARG A 9 -44.87 16.01 2.30
C ARG A 9 -43.54 15.90 3.03
N ARG A 10 -42.43 15.88 2.30
CA ARG A 10 -41.10 16.01 2.88
C ARG A 10 -40.92 17.43 3.41
N ASP A 11 -40.83 17.54 4.72
CA ASP A 11 -40.64 18.79 5.45
C ASP A 11 -39.24 19.37 5.19
N HIS A 12 -39.17 20.39 4.33
CA HIS A 12 -37.90 21.14 4.08
C HIS A 12 -37.47 22.00 5.26
N SER A 13 -38.28 22.17 6.29
CA SER A 13 -37.97 23.00 7.48
C SER A 13 -37.04 22.31 8.46
N SER A 14 -37.09 20.98 8.58
CA SER A 14 -36.25 20.22 9.51
C SER A 14 -34.75 20.14 9.08
N MET A 15 -34.50 20.15 7.78
CA MET A 15 -33.15 20.16 7.24
C MET A 15 -32.42 21.50 7.42
N CYS A 16 -33.18 22.62 7.51
CA CYS A 16 -32.58 23.94 7.70
C CYS A 16 -32.11 24.15 9.14
N CYS A 17 -32.84 23.66 10.15
CA CYS A 17 -32.51 23.75 11.56
C CYS A 17 -31.27 22.89 11.92
N VAL A 18 -31.14 21.68 11.35
CA VAL A 18 -29.96 20.81 11.56
C VAL A 18 -28.71 21.43 10.95
N LYS A 19 -28.83 22.10 9.80
CA LYS A 19 -27.72 22.81 9.15
C LYS A 19 -27.19 23.99 9.98
N HIS A 20 -28.08 24.75 10.63
CA HIS A 20 -27.68 25.86 11.52
C HIS A 20 -27.00 25.36 12.80
N ALA A 21 -27.56 24.34 13.45
CA ALA A 21 -26.96 23.78 14.67
C ALA A 21 -25.57 23.15 14.46
N LEU A 22 -25.37 22.47 13.31
CA LEU A 22 -24.04 21.91 12.96
C LEU A 22 -23.02 23.00 12.59
N ARG A 23 -23.44 24.13 12.04
CA ARG A 23 -22.57 25.24 11.70
C ARG A 23 -22.02 25.94 12.95
N ASP A 24 -22.83 26.05 13.99
CA ASP A 24 -22.44 26.70 15.26
C ASP A 24 -21.57 25.77 16.12
N LEU A 25 -21.74 24.45 16.03
CA LEU A 25 -20.95 23.46 16.76
C LEU A 25 -19.56 23.23 16.16
N LEU A 26 -19.37 23.31 14.85
CA LEU A 26 -18.14 22.91 14.16
C LEU A 26 -17.26 24.06 13.66
N GLY A 27 -17.71 25.30 13.83
CA GLY A 27 -17.03 26.47 13.27
C GLY A 27 -17.18 26.58 11.74
N LYS A 28 -17.17 27.81 11.23
CA LYS A 28 -17.51 28.14 9.82
C LYS A 28 -16.66 27.38 8.77
N TYR A 29 -15.38 27.10 9.07
CA TYR A 29 -14.47 26.41 8.16
C TYR A 29 -14.65 24.88 8.14
N LEU A 30 -14.89 24.28 9.30
CA LEU A 30 -15.12 22.84 9.39
C LEU A 30 -16.49 22.45 8.80
N TYR A 31 -17.51 23.30 9.01
CA TYR A 31 -18.83 23.10 8.45
C TYR A 31 -18.85 23.22 6.93
N THR A 32 -18.15 24.21 6.35
CA THR A 32 -18.02 24.32 4.89
C THR A 32 -17.25 23.15 4.29
N ALA A 33 -16.18 22.67 4.95
CA ALA A 33 -15.46 21.49 4.51
C ALA A 33 -16.31 20.21 4.59
N LEU A 34 -17.09 20.06 5.68
CA LEU A 34 -18.00 18.92 5.86
C LEU A 34 -19.18 18.96 4.88
N CYS A 35 -19.76 20.13 4.66
CA CYS A 35 -20.81 20.32 3.64
C CYS A 35 -20.27 20.08 2.23
N PHE A 36 -19.04 20.55 1.93
CA PHE A 36 -18.39 20.30 0.64
C PHE A 36 -18.13 18.80 0.44
N PHE A 37 -17.65 18.11 1.47
CA PHE A 37 -17.40 16.68 1.48
C PHE A 37 -18.70 15.85 1.33
N LEU A 38 -19.78 16.24 2.01
CA LEU A 38 -21.08 15.58 1.90
C LEU A 38 -21.78 15.87 0.55
N LEU A 39 -21.58 17.05 -0.02
CA LEU A 39 -22.06 17.42 -1.34
C LEU A 39 -21.31 16.66 -2.45
N GLU A 40 -19.97 16.50 -2.33
CA GLU A 40 -19.19 15.69 -3.26
C GLU A 40 -19.61 14.21 -3.27
N LYS A 41 -19.97 13.63 -2.10
CA LYS A 41 -20.44 12.23 -2.01
C LYS A 41 -21.84 11.99 -2.63
N ASN A 42 -22.66 13.03 -2.77
CA ASN A 42 -24.00 12.95 -3.34
C ASN A 42 -24.13 13.68 -4.69
N ALA A 43 -23.04 14.23 -5.21
CA ALA A 43 -23.05 14.91 -6.49
C ALA A 43 -23.28 13.89 -7.62
N MET A 44 -24.25 14.19 -8.47
CA MET A 44 -24.38 13.53 -9.77
C MET A 44 -23.49 14.27 -10.77
N PHE A 45 -22.78 13.54 -11.59
CA PHE A 45 -21.82 14.10 -12.53
C PHE A 45 -22.32 13.93 -13.98
N THR A 46 -22.08 14.95 -14.80
CA THR A 46 -21.85 14.75 -16.22
C THR A 46 -20.36 14.48 -16.44
N THR A 47 -19.99 13.86 -17.54
CA THR A 47 -18.57 13.67 -17.90
C THR A 47 -17.82 15.00 -17.90
N GLU A 48 -18.44 16.06 -18.39
CA GLU A 48 -17.85 17.40 -18.47
C GLU A 48 -17.65 18.01 -17.07
N SER A 49 -18.65 17.91 -16.17
CA SER A 49 -18.53 18.43 -14.81
C SER A 49 -17.45 17.70 -14.00
N PHE A 50 -17.33 16.38 -14.18
CA PHE A 50 -16.25 15.60 -13.55
C PHE A 50 -14.87 16.00 -14.09
N CYS A 51 -14.73 16.17 -15.42
CA CYS A 51 -13.48 16.61 -16.04
C CYS A 51 -13.05 17.97 -15.51
N ASN A 52 -13.98 18.92 -15.39
CA ASN A 52 -13.70 20.24 -14.82
C ASN A 52 -13.30 20.16 -13.34
N LEU A 53 -13.95 19.32 -12.53
CA LEU A 53 -13.63 19.14 -11.13
C LEU A 53 -12.21 18.55 -10.94
N VAL A 54 -11.90 17.50 -11.70
CA VAL A 54 -10.64 16.75 -11.52
C VAL A 54 -9.48 17.42 -12.25
N TRP A 55 -9.66 17.79 -13.51
CA TRP A 55 -8.57 18.25 -14.37
C TRP A 55 -8.65 19.74 -14.75
N GLY A 56 -9.72 20.45 -14.35
CA GLY A 56 -9.89 21.88 -14.65
C GLY A 56 -10.03 22.15 -16.16
N THR A 57 -10.52 21.16 -16.93
CA THR A 57 -10.61 21.29 -18.40
C THR A 57 -11.71 20.39 -18.97
N SER A 58 -12.08 20.61 -20.24
CA SER A 58 -13.12 19.85 -20.91
C SER A 58 -12.75 18.41 -21.23
N TYR A 59 -13.75 17.54 -21.37
CA TYR A 59 -13.60 16.14 -21.74
C TYR A 59 -12.71 15.93 -22.97
N LEU A 60 -12.94 16.66 -24.05
CA LEU A 60 -12.16 16.52 -25.28
C LEU A 60 -10.68 16.87 -25.08
N LYS A 61 -10.36 17.84 -24.22
CA LYS A 61 -8.97 18.19 -23.89
C LYS A 61 -8.31 17.13 -23.02
N VAL A 62 -9.05 16.48 -22.10
CA VAL A 62 -8.54 15.33 -21.33
C VAL A 62 -8.26 14.17 -22.27
N LEU A 63 -9.21 13.81 -23.13
CA LEU A 63 -9.08 12.68 -24.05
C LEU A 63 -7.84 12.80 -24.96
N ARG A 64 -7.57 13.99 -25.50
CA ARG A 64 -6.40 14.27 -26.35
C ARG A 64 -5.06 14.15 -25.63
N LYS A 65 -5.04 14.17 -24.30
CA LYS A 65 -3.82 14.03 -23.48
C LYS A 65 -3.51 12.57 -23.11
N ILE A 66 -4.38 11.64 -23.45
CA ILE A 66 -4.17 10.21 -23.18
C ILE A 66 -3.29 9.63 -24.28
N SER A 67 -2.08 9.21 -23.93
CA SER A 67 -1.17 8.47 -24.81
C SER A 67 -0.65 7.25 -24.07
N LYS A 68 -0.84 6.07 -24.65
CA LYS A 68 -0.28 4.82 -24.12
C LYS A 68 1.22 4.69 -24.43
N GLU A 69 1.71 5.40 -25.42
CA GLU A 69 3.12 5.49 -25.79
C GLU A 69 3.95 6.21 -24.71
N ASP A 70 3.31 6.93 -23.79
CA ASP A 70 3.96 7.55 -22.63
C ASP A 70 4.51 6.51 -21.63
N TYR A 71 4.08 5.24 -21.72
CA TYR A 71 4.56 4.18 -20.85
C TYR A 71 5.94 3.67 -21.29
N ASN A 72 6.85 3.65 -20.34
CA ASN A 72 8.14 2.99 -20.45
C ASN A 72 8.12 1.71 -19.61
N GLU A 73 8.96 0.74 -19.97
CA GLU A 73 9.05 -0.50 -19.20
C GLU A 73 10.48 -0.83 -18.82
N PHE A 74 10.64 -1.51 -17.69
CA PHE A 74 11.88 -2.16 -17.30
C PHE A 74 11.58 -3.44 -16.52
N GLU A 75 12.51 -4.37 -16.54
CA GLU A 75 12.38 -5.62 -15.83
C GLU A 75 13.13 -5.62 -14.51
N ILE A 76 12.50 -6.15 -13.47
CA ILE A 76 13.12 -6.40 -12.16
C ILE A 76 13.22 -7.91 -11.96
N PRO A 77 14.42 -8.45 -11.66
CA PRO A 77 14.57 -9.85 -11.32
C PRO A 77 13.75 -10.22 -10.09
N LYS A 78 13.07 -11.37 -10.14
CA LYS A 78 12.41 -11.98 -9.00
C LYS A 78 12.77 -13.46 -8.92
N LYS A 79 12.59 -14.08 -7.76
CA LYS A 79 12.80 -15.52 -7.61
C LYS A 79 11.90 -16.30 -8.58
N GLY A 80 12.53 -16.93 -9.57
CA GLY A 80 11.84 -17.72 -10.61
C GLY A 80 11.36 -16.93 -11.84
N GLY A 81 12.02 -15.81 -12.19
CA GLY A 81 11.75 -15.06 -13.42
C GLY A 81 11.96 -13.55 -13.26
N THR A 82 11.34 -12.79 -14.14
CA THR A 82 11.36 -11.32 -14.14
C THR A 82 9.97 -10.75 -13.79
N ARG A 83 9.94 -9.48 -13.46
CA ARG A 83 8.74 -8.68 -13.24
C ARG A 83 8.85 -7.42 -14.07
N THR A 84 7.96 -7.24 -15.01
CA THR A 84 7.87 -6.03 -15.83
C THR A 84 7.21 -4.91 -15.03
N ILE A 85 7.84 -3.74 -15.00
CA ILE A 85 7.32 -2.52 -14.40
C ILE A 85 7.03 -1.53 -15.52
N ASN A 86 5.77 -1.11 -15.63
CA ASN A 86 5.33 -0.11 -16.59
C ASN A 86 5.22 1.24 -15.87
N TYR A 87 6.06 2.19 -16.20
CA TYR A 87 6.07 3.49 -15.54
C TYR A 87 5.88 4.63 -16.53
N LEU A 88 5.34 5.72 -16.04
CA LEU A 88 5.17 6.97 -16.78
C LEU A 88 6.22 7.98 -16.32
N ASP A 89 6.80 8.71 -17.27
CA ASP A 89 7.62 9.86 -16.95
C ASP A 89 6.77 10.93 -16.23
N ARG A 90 7.36 11.60 -15.24
CA ARG A 90 6.66 12.64 -14.45
C ARG A 90 6.25 13.85 -15.28
N GLN A 91 6.87 14.06 -16.45
CA GLN A 91 6.55 15.16 -17.36
C GLN A 91 5.43 14.79 -18.33
N SER A 92 5.12 13.50 -18.52
CA SER A 92 4.11 13.04 -19.46
C SER A 92 2.70 13.55 -19.11
N SER A 93 1.89 13.74 -20.12
CA SER A 93 0.51 14.19 -19.96
C SER A 93 -0.33 13.16 -19.20
N LEU A 94 -0.15 11.88 -19.51
CA LEU A 94 -0.90 10.79 -18.86
C LEU A 94 -0.53 10.67 -17.38
N TRP A 95 0.75 10.85 -17.00
CA TRP A 95 1.15 10.86 -15.58
C TRP A 95 0.44 11.98 -14.82
N LYS A 96 0.35 13.19 -15.39
CA LYS A 96 -0.35 14.33 -14.77
C LYS A 96 -1.84 14.05 -14.59
N LEU A 97 -2.50 13.49 -15.62
CA LEU A 97 -3.90 13.07 -15.52
C LEU A 97 -4.12 12.04 -14.40
N GLN A 98 -3.28 11.01 -14.31
CA GLN A 98 -3.35 10.02 -13.25
C GLN A 98 -3.14 10.63 -11.87
N ARG A 99 -2.18 11.53 -11.70
CA ARG A 99 -1.88 12.18 -10.41
C ARG A 99 -3.02 13.10 -9.95
N GLU A 100 -3.63 13.84 -10.86
CA GLU A 100 -4.79 14.69 -10.53
C GLU A 100 -6.00 13.84 -10.14
N LEU A 101 -6.33 12.81 -10.92
CA LEU A 101 -7.40 11.86 -10.58
C LEU A 101 -7.16 11.20 -9.22
N LEU A 102 -5.94 10.73 -8.97
CA LEU A 102 -5.57 10.13 -7.71
C LEU A 102 -5.79 11.09 -6.54
N ASN A 103 -5.21 12.28 -6.61
CA ASN A 103 -5.19 13.22 -5.48
C ASN A 103 -6.53 13.90 -5.23
N LYS A 104 -7.26 14.25 -6.30
CA LYS A 104 -8.51 14.99 -6.18
C LYS A 104 -9.73 14.10 -5.93
N TYR A 105 -9.70 12.83 -6.39
CA TYR A 105 -10.86 11.95 -6.31
C TYR A 105 -10.58 10.60 -5.63
N LEU A 106 -9.66 9.79 -6.14
CA LEU A 106 -9.53 8.39 -5.72
C LEU A 106 -9.10 8.21 -4.26
N VAL A 107 -8.16 9.03 -3.74
CA VAL A 107 -7.67 8.92 -2.36
C VAL A 107 -8.70 9.30 -1.30
N LYS A 108 -9.79 9.96 -1.70
CA LYS A 108 -10.89 10.36 -0.81
C LYS A 108 -11.90 9.24 -0.58
N GLN A 109 -11.81 8.14 -1.35
CA GLN A 109 -12.76 7.04 -1.26
C GLN A 109 -12.52 6.19 -0.01
N ASP A 110 -13.60 5.79 0.64
CA ASP A 110 -13.56 4.96 1.84
C ASP A 110 -13.12 3.54 1.50
N LEU A 111 -12.20 3.01 2.28
CA LEU A 111 -11.71 1.64 2.15
C LEU A 111 -12.03 0.83 3.43
N PRO A 112 -12.29 -0.48 3.32
CA PRO A 112 -12.50 -1.35 4.48
C PRO A 112 -11.35 -1.25 5.49
N ILE A 113 -11.66 -1.46 6.77
CA ILE A 113 -10.70 -1.36 7.89
C ILE A 113 -9.57 -2.38 7.75
N CYS A 114 -9.86 -3.55 7.19
CA CYS A 114 -8.88 -4.62 6.96
C CYS A 114 -7.80 -4.26 5.92
N VAL A 115 -8.00 -3.21 5.10
CA VAL A 115 -7.03 -2.75 4.10
C VAL A 115 -5.95 -1.91 4.77
N LYS A 116 -4.70 -2.37 4.70
CA LYS A 116 -3.51 -1.72 5.29
C LYS A 116 -2.48 -1.30 4.23
N GLY A 117 -2.51 -1.90 3.04
CA GLY A 117 -1.63 -1.51 1.94
C GLY A 117 -2.16 -0.31 1.16
N PHE A 118 -1.27 0.61 0.76
CA PHE A 118 -1.59 1.78 -0.07
C PHE A 118 -2.69 2.69 0.50
N LYS A 119 -2.86 2.69 1.80
CA LYS A 119 -3.82 3.52 2.54
C LYS A 119 -3.06 4.52 3.41
N LYS A 120 -3.47 5.79 3.36
CA LYS A 120 -2.84 6.85 4.17
C LYS A 120 -2.95 6.53 5.66
N GLY A 121 -1.85 6.69 6.39
CA GLY A 121 -1.78 6.40 7.82
C GLY A 121 -1.53 4.93 8.17
N GLU A 122 -1.65 4.02 7.21
CA GLU A 122 -1.37 2.60 7.40
C GLU A 122 0.02 2.22 6.85
N ASN A 123 0.59 1.16 7.38
CA ASN A 123 1.89 0.65 6.95
C ASN A 123 1.97 -0.89 7.11
N TYR A 124 3.14 -1.47 6.79
CA TYR A 124 3.30 -2.92 6.91
C TYR A 124 3.23 -3.43 8.36
N LYS A 125 3.65 -2.60 9.34
CA LYS A 125 3.54 -2.95 10.78
C LYS A 125 2.06 -3.00 11.20
N SER A 126 1.23 -2.04 10.77
CA SER A 126 -0.21 -2.04 11.08
C SER A 126 -0.94 -3.24 10.45
N PHE A 127 -0.50 -3.71 9.27
CA PHE A 127 -0.98 -4.96 8.67
C PHE A 127 -0.71 -6.17 9.57
N LEU A 128 0.46 -6.21 10.22
CA LEU A 128 0.86 -7.33 11.07
C LEU A 128 0.32 -7.24 12.50
N SER A 129 0.20 -6.02 13.05
CA SER A 129 -0.07 -5.80 14.48
C SER A 129 -1.43 -6.32 14.93
N GLU A 130 -2.42 -6.37 14.03
CA GLU A 130 -3.74 -6.92 14.34
C GLU A 130 -3.75 -8.46 14.55
N HIS A 131 -2.63 -9.10 14.28
CA HIS A 131 -2.46 -10.56 14.39
C HIS A 131 -1.58 -10.97 15.57
N ILE A 132 -1.13 -10.01 16.39
CA ILE A 132 -0.38 -10.30 17.62
C ILE A 132 -1.31 -11.04 18.59
N GLY A 133 -0.78 -12.05 19.28
CA GLY A 133 -1.54 -12.86 20.24
C GLY A 133 -2.30 -14.02 19.62
N ALA A 134 -2.26 -14.18 18.30
CA ALA A 134 -2.90 -15.33 17.66
C ALA A 134 -2.02 -16.58 17.70
N GLU A 135 -2.67 -17.75 17.70
CA GLU A 135 -2.00 -19.05 17.71
C GLU A 135 -1.85 -19.66 16.32
N PHE A 136 -2.88 -19.52 15.47
CA PHE A 136 -2.93 -20.08 14.13
C PHE A 136 -2.92 -18.97 13.09
N PHE A 137 -2.14 -19.15 12.02
CA PHE A 137 -1.97 -18.18 10.95
C PHE A 137 -2.15 -18.83 9.59
N LEU A 138 -2.68 -18.06 8.64
CA LEU A 138 -2.68 -18.39 7.22
C LEU A 138 -2.31 -17.14 6.41
N ARG A 139 -1.24 -17.22 5.62
CA ARG A 139 -0.89 -16.22 4.62
C ARG A 139 -1.26 -16.71 3.23
N ILE A 140 -1.89 -15.85 2.46
CA ILE A 140 -2.24 -16.07 1.07
C ILE A 140 -1.68 -14.91 0.24
N ASP A 141 -1.21 -15.19 -0.98
CA ASP A 141 -0.71 -14.20 -1.94
C ASP A 141 -1.55 -14.33 -3.23
N ILE A 142 -1.95 -13.20 -3.80
CA ILE A 142 -2.69 -13.17 -5.07
C ILE A 142 -1.70 -13.17 -6.23
N ALA A 143 -1.88 -14.10 -7.17
CA ALA A 143 -1.01 -14.22 -8.33
C ALA A 143 -1.19 -13.04 -9.29
N ASN A 144 -0.06 -12.44 -9.73
CA ASN A 144 -0.03 -11.36 -10.72
C ASN A 144 -1.06 -10.25 -10.44
N PHE A 145 -1.14 -9.78 -9.20
CA PHE A 145 -2.24 -8.97 -8.67
C PHE A 145 -2.67 -7.82 -9.59
N PHE A 146 -1.80 -6.84 -9.87
CA PHE A 146 -2.16 -5.72 -10.72
C PHE A 146 -2.55 -6.15 -12.15
N PRO A 147 -1.75 -6.94 -12.88
CA PRO A 147 -2.11 -7.38 -14.22
C PRO A 147 -3.36 -8.27 -14.28
N SER A 148 -3.80 -8.87 -13.18
CA SER A 148 -5.04 -9.65 -13.12
C SER A 148 -6.29 -8.78 -13.08
N ILE A 149 -6.17 -7.51 -12.69
CA ILE A 149 -7.29 -6.58 -12.61
C ILE A 149 -7.57 -5.98 -13.99
N LYS A 150 -8.70 -6.37 -14.58
CA LYS A 150 -9.15 -5.91 -15.89
C LYS A 150 -9.89 -4.58 -15.81
N ILE A 151 -9.89 -3.83 -16.91
CA ILE A 151 -10.65 -2.58 -17.06
C ILE A 151 -12.15 -2.77 -16.74
N SER A 152 -12.74 -3.90 -17.09
CA SER A 152 -14.14 -4.22 -16.75
C SER A 152 -14.39 -4.28 -15.25
N SER A 153 -13.46 -4.83 -14.47
CA SER A 153 -13.52 -4.83 -13.00
C SER A 153 -13.35 -3.42 -12.45
N VAL A 154 -12.44 -2.62 -13.02
CA VAL A 154 -12.23 -1.21 -12.63
C VAL A 154 -13.50 -0.41 -12.86
N LYS A 155 -14.09 -0.46 -14.06
CA LYS A 155 -15.33 0.24 -14.39
C LYS A 155 -16.47 -0.15 -13.45
N ARG A 156 -16.68 -1.46 -13.24
CA ARG A 156 -17.74 -1.96 -12.35
C ARG A 156 -17.63 -1.46 -10.91
N GLU A 157 -16.42 -1.38 -10.35
CA GLU A 157 -16.28 -0.90 -8.97
C GLU A 157 -16.28 0.64 -8.90
N LEU A 158 -15.85 1.33 -9.96
CA LEU A 158 -15.97 2.78 -10.04
C LEU A 158 -17.42 3.24 -10.21
N SER A 159 -18.27 2.50 -10.94
CA SER A 159 -19.72 2.84 -11.08
C SER A 159 -20.46 2.85 -9.73
N LEU A 160 -19.94 2.15 -8.72
CA LEU A 160 -20.53 2.16 -7.38
C LEU A 160 -20.21 3.42 -6.57
N ILE A 161 -19.18 4.17 -6.95
CA ILE A 161 -18.70 5.36 -6.24
C ILE A 161 -18.85 6.65 -7.05
N ILE A 162 -18.93 6.56 -8.38
CA ILE A 162 -19.20 7.67 -9.29
C ILE A 162 -20.68 7.61 -9.64
N ARG A 163 -21.42 8.67 -9.34
CA ARG A 163 -22.84 8.78 -9.67
C ARG A 163 -22.98 9.77 -10.81
N CYS A 164 -23.57 9.34 -11.92
CA CYS A 164 -23.81 10.20 -13.07
C CYS A 164 -25.31 10.48 -13.24
N ASP A 165 -25.61 11.52 -14.02
CA ASP A 165 -27.01 11.96 -14.29
C ASP A 165 -27.82 10.91 -15.08
N ASN A 166 -27.12 10.12 -15.92
CA ASN A 166 -27.71 9.04 -16.71
C ASN A 166 -26.63 8.00 -17.09
N ASP A 167 -27.08 6.85 -17.59
CA ASP A 167 -26.24 5.71 -17.95
C ASP A 167 -25.22 6.05 -19.06
N ALA A 168 -25.57 6.91 -20.02
CA ALA A 168 -24.68 7.29 -21.11
C ALA A 168 -23.51 8.16 -20.62
N GLU A 169 -23.77 9.08 -19.68
CA GLU A 169 -22.71 9.86 -19.03
C GLU A 169 -21.83 8.98 -18.13
N GLU A 170 -22.43 8.00 -17.42
CA GLU A 170 -21.69 7.04 -16.61
C GLU A 170 -20.74 6.20 -17.47
N GLU A 171 -21.25 5.57 -18.55
CA GLU A 171 -20.42 4.76 -19.44
C GLU A 171 -19.27 5.56 -20.03
N LYS A 172 -19.56 6.75 -20.57
CA LYS A 172 -18.58 7.66 -21.15
C LYS A 172 -17.49 8.08 -20.14
N LEU A 173 -17.87 8.38 -18.89
CA LEU A 173 -16.93 8.77 -17.84
C LEU A 173 -16.09 7.59 -17.38
N LEU A 174 -16.71 6.41 -17.20
CA LEU A 174 -16.00 5.18 -16.83
C LEU A 174 -15.03 4.73 -17.91
N ASP A 175 -15.38 4.93 -19.20
CA ASP A 175 -14.47 4.66 -20.32
C ASP A 175 -13.26 5.58 -20.28
N LEU A 176 -13.47 6.89 -20.09
CA LEU A 176 -12.39 7.86 -19.96
C LEU A 176 -11.46 7.51 -18.81
N ILE A 177 -12.00 7.22 -17.62
CA ILE A 177 -11.18 6.86 -16.45
C ILE A 177 -10.47 5.53 -16.71
N GLY A 178 -11.16 4.54 -17.28
CA GLY A 178 -10.58 3.26 -17.65
C GLY A 178 -9.35 3.42 -18.56
N GLU A 179 -9.48 4.27 -19.60
CA GLU A 179 -8.34 4.59 -20.48
C GLU A 179 -7.19 5.30 -19.75
N ILE A 180 -7.47 6.17 -18.81
CA ILE A 180 -6.42 6.87 -18.04
C ILE A 180 -5.66 5.90 -17.13
N VAL A 181 -6.32 4.93 -16.49
CA VAL A 181 -5.73 4.12 -15.40
C VAL A 181 -5.25 2.74 -15.83
N THR A 182 -5.57 2.28 -17.05
CA THR A 182 -5.16 0.96 -17.54
C THR A 182 -4.16 1.05 -18.70
N LEU A 183 -3.37 0.02 -18.87
CA LEU A 183 -2.54 -0.27 -20.03
C LEU A 183 -2.98 -1.63 -20.58
N ASP A 184 -3.28 -1.72 -21.86
CA ASP A 184 -3.78 -2.94 -22.54
C ASP A 184 -4.98 -3.57 -21.78
N GLY A 185 -5.89 -2.73 -21.31
CA GLY A 185 -7.09 -3.15 -20.58
C GLY A 185 -6.85 -3.77 -19.19
N ARG A 186 -5.66 -3.57 -18.60
CA ARG A 186 -5.27 -4.09 -17.28
C ARG A 186 -4.59 -3.02 -16.44
N LEU A 187 -4.57 -3.18 -15.11
CA LEU A 187 -3.80 -2.27 -14.25
C LEU A 187 -2.29 -2.48 -14.45
N PRO A 188 -1.55 -1.44 -14.89
CA PRO A 188 -0.11 -1.53 -15.05
C PRO A 188 0.60 -1.58 -13.69
N GLN A 189 1.67 -2.36 -13.61
CA GLN A 189 2.49 -2.41 -12.42
C GLN A 189 3.54 -1.28 -12.46
N GLY A 190 3.26 -0.18 -11.76
CA GLY A 190 4.13 1.00 -11.70
C GLY A 190 3.39 2.32 -11.94
N ALA A 191 2.14 2.30 -12.42
CA ALA A 191 1.33 3.51 -12.52
C ALA A 191 0.92 4.04 -11.14
N SER A 192 0.81 5.36 -11.02
CA SER A 192 0.51 6.03 -9.75
C SER A 192 -0.90 5.73 -9.20
N THR A 193 -1.85 5.40 -10.08
CA THR A 193 -3.24 5.09 -9.73
C THR A 193 -3.48 3.63 -9.36
N SER A 194 -2.67 2.70 -9.90
CA SER A 194 -2.87 1.26 -9.73
C SER A 194 -3.02 0.80 -8.27
N PRO A 195 -2.24 1.31 -7.29
CA PRO A 195 -2.39 0.91 -5.89
C PRO A 195 -3.77 1.23 -5.31
N VAL A 196 -4.30 2.43 -5.54
CA VAL A 196 -5.60 2.85 -4.99
C VAL A 196 -6.75 2.18 -5.75
N ILE A 197 -6.67 2.11 -7.08
CA ILE A 197 -7.67 1.40 -7.89
C ILE A 197 -7.75 -0.08 -7.47
N SER A 198 -6.62 -0.74 -7.24
CA SER A 198 -6.64 -2.14 -6.79
C SER A 198 -7.35 -2.31 -5.44
N ASN A 199 -7.21 -1.34 -4.52
CA ASN A 199 -7.94 -1.34 -3.26
C ASN A 199 -9.45 -1.17 -3.46
N LEU A 200 -9.87 -0.29 -4.37
CA LEU A 200 -11.29 -0.09 -4.69
C LEU A 200 -11.88 -1.37 -5.30
N VAL A 201 -11.19 -2.00 -6.25
CA VAL A 201 -11.62 -3.28 -6.86
C VAL A 201 -11.74 -4.39 -5.81
N MET A 202 -10.86 -4.40 -4.81
CA MET A 202 -10.89 -5.40 -3.73
C MET A 202 -11.90 -5.07 -2.62
N ALA A 203 -12.43 -3.86 -2.52
CA ALA A 203 -13.22 -3.41 -1.37
C ALA A 203 -14.41 -4.33 -1.06
N ARG A 204 -15.18 -4.75 -2.07
CA ARG A 204 -16.32 -5.68 -1.88
C ARG A 204 -15.86 -7.10 -1.55
N ILE A 205 -14.74 -7.53 -2.10
CA ILE A 205 -14.10 -8.80 -1.75
C ILE A 205 -13.66 -8.78 -0.29
N ASP A 206 -12.98 -7.73 0.13
CA ASP A 206 -12.54 -7.55 1.51
C ASP A 206 -13.70 -7.59 2.50
N GLN A 207 -14.81 -6.91 2.19
CA GLN A 207 -16.03 -6.94 3.01
C GLN A 207 -16.61 -8.36 3.11
N ARG A 208 -16.66 -9.12 1.99
CA ARG A 208 -17.15 -10.51 1.98
C ARG A 208 -16.25 -11.42 2.78
N ILE A 209 -14.92 -11.28 2.64
CA ILE A 209 -13.93 -12.04 3.41
C ILE A 209 -14.05 -11.71 4.89
N THR A 210 -14.13 -10.42 5.26
CA THR A 210 -14.28 -9.98 6.65
C THR A 210 -15.52 -10.59 7.30
N LYS A 211 -16.69 -10.49 6.64
CA LYS A 211 -17.93 -11.11 7.14
C LYS A 211 -17.81 -12.61 7.31
N TYR A 212 -17.14 -13.29 6.39
CA TYR A 212 -16.90 -14.72 6.46
C TYR A 212 -15.97 -15.09 7.62
N CYS A 213 -14.90 -14.30 7.83
CA CYS A 213 -13.96 -14.49 8.92
C CYS A 213 -14.59 -14.30 10.30
N GLN A 214 -15.51 -13.33 10.44
CA GLN A 214 -16.23 -13.06 11.70
C GLN A 214 -16.98 -14.28 12.21
N VAL A 215 -17.56 -15.10 11.32
CA VAL A 215 -18.29 -16.33 11.70
C VAL A 215 -17.41 -17.33 12.46
N PHE A 216 -16.09 -17.30 12.22
CA PHE A 216 -15.14 -18.27 12.78
C PHE A 216 -14.15 -17.64 13.76
N ASN A 217 -14.39 -16.41 14.22
CA ASN A 217 -13.45 -15.65 15.06
C ASN A 217 -12.04 -15.58 14.43
N VAL A 218 -11.98 -15.34 13.12
CA VAL A 218 -10.76 -15.17 12.36
C VAL A 218 -10.53 -13.69 12.11
N GLN A 219 -9.36 -13.19 12.50
CA GLN A 219 -8.88 -11.86 12.13
C GLN A 219 -8.38 -11.86 10.69
N TYR A 220 -8.69 -10.80 9.94
CA TYR A 220 -8.29 -10.63 8.55
C TYR A 220 -7.76 -9.24 8.30
N THR A 221 -6.59 -9.15 7.68
CA THR A 221 -6.05 -7.92 7.09
C THR A 221 -5.47 -8.18 5.71
N ARG A 222 -5.33 -7.11 4.91
CA ARG A 222 -4.74 -7.17 3.57
C ARG A 222 -3.73 -6.05 3.33
N TYR A 223 -2.58 -6.41 2.80
CA TYR A 223 -1.57 -5.48 2.30
C TYR A 223 -1.27 -5.78 0.83
N ALA A 224 -1.86 -5.00 -0.09
CA ALA A 224 -1.80 -5.26 -1.54
C ALA A 224 -2.32 -6.66 -1.92
N ASP A 225 -1.42 -7.52 -2.41
CA ASP A 225 -1.63 -8.92 -2.78
C ASP A 225 -1.48 -9.90 -1.61
N ASP A 226 -0.93 -9.46 -0.46
CA ASP A 226 -0.79 -10.27 0.76
C ASP A 226 -2.06 -10.23 1.61
N LEU A 227 -2.70 -11.37 1.80
CA LEU A 227 -3.83 -11.58 2.70
C LEU A 227 -3.34 -12.35 3.94
N LEU A 228 -3.59 -11.83 5.12
CA LEU A 228 -3.22 -12.47 6.37
C LEU A 228 -4.46 -12.77 7.21
N PHE A 229 -4.53 -14.00 7.69
CA PHE A 229 -5.59 -14.50 8.56
C PHE A 229 -4.95 -15.04 9.83
N SER A 230 -5.62 -14.84 10.96
CA SER A 230 -5.20 -15.44 12.23
C SER A 230 -6.37 -15.74 13.15
N SER A 231 -6.18 -16.68 14.07
CA SER A 231 -7.17 -17.05 15.08
C SER A 231 -6.49 -17.77 16.24
N ASN A 232 -7.13 -17.75 17.41
CA ASN A 232 -6.69 -18.53 18.57
C ASN A 232 -7.32 -19.93 18.62
N THR A 233 -8.38 -20.17 17.85
CA THR A 233 -9.18 -21.41 17.92
C THR A 233 -9.37 -22.10 16.58
N PHE A 234 -9.04 -21.41 15.47
CA PHE A 234 -9.28 -21.92 14.13
C PHE A 234 -7.97 -22.35 13.46
N ASP A 235 -7.73 -23.65 13.45
CA ASP A 235 -6.59 -24.25 12.76
C ASP A 235 -6.83 -24.30 11.24
N PHE A 236 -6.13 -23.46 10.49
CA PHE A 236 -6.27 -23.33 9.04
C PHE A 236 -5.72 -24.54 8.28
N GLU A 237 -4.72 -25.23 8.80
CA GLU A 237 -4.08 -26.37 8.14
C GLU A 237 -5.03 -27.57 8.09
N ASN A 238 -5.75 -27.82 9.17
CA ASN A 238 -6.74 -28.87 9.25
C ASN A 238 -8.07 -28.50 8.58
N LYS A 239 -8.37 -27.21 8.41
CA LYS A 239 -9.63 -26.71 7.83
C LYS A 239 -9.46 -26.19 6.40
N LYS A 240 -8.94 -27.02 5.49
CA LYS A 240 -8.64 -26.65 4.08
C LYS A 240 -9.84 -26.09 3.29
N TRP A 241 -11.07 -26.33 3.75
CA TRP A 241 -12.27 -25.76 3.14
C TRP A 241 -12.32 -24.22 3.29
N PHE A 242 -11.68 -23.67 4.31
CA PHE A 242 -11.56 -22.20 4.47
C PHE A 242 -10.84 -21.58 3.27
N LEU A 243 -9.67 -22.13 2.93
CA LEU A 243 -8.90 -21.67 1.75
C LEU A 243 -9.71 -21.83 0.45
N LYS A 244 -10.48 -22.92 0.30
CA LYS A 244 -11.36 -23.13 -0.86
C LYS A 244 -12.43 -22.04 -0.96
N LYS A 245 -12.98 -21.60 0.17
CA LYS A 245 -13.97 -20.51 0.22
C LYS A 245 -13.35 -19.15 -0.13
N ILE A 246 -12.16 -18.84 0.41
CA ILE A 246 -11.43 -17.61 0.04
C ILE A 246 -11.14 -17.59 -1.47
N LYS A 247 -10.64 -18.69 -2.03
CA LYS A 247 -10.45 -18.84 -3.48
C LYS A 247 -11.74 -18.57 -4.26
N TYR A 248 -12.87 -19.12 -3.83
CA TYR A 248 -14.17 -18.90 -4.46
C TYR A 248 -14.57 -17.42 -4.44
N ILE A 249 -14.35 -16.73 -3.32
CA ILE A 249 -14.64 -15.29 -3.19
C ILE A 249 -13.77 -14.48 -4.14
N LEU A 250 -12.46 -14.74 -4.21
CA LEU A 250 -11.51 -14.06 -5.09
C LEU A 250 -11.83 -14.27 -6.58
N LYS A 251 -12.32 -15.47 -6.94
CA LYS A 251 -12.70 -15.80 -8.32
C LYS A 251 -13.82 -14.89 -8.87
N SER A 252 -14.64 -14.27 -8.01
CA SER A 252 -15.67 -13.32 -8.46
C SER A 252 -15.11 -12.04 -9.09
N GLN A 253 -13.82 -11.76 -8.92
CA GLN A 253 -13.04 -10.72 -9.60
C GLN A 253 -11.94 -11.31 -10.49
N GLU A 254 -12.08 -12.58 -10.90
CA GLU A 254 -11.12 -13.31 -11.72
C GLU A 254 -9.71 -13.42 -11.12
N LEU A 255 -9.57 -13.18 -9.80
CA LEU A 255 -8.31 -13.27 -9.11
C LEU A 255 -7.98 -14.71 -8.72
N SER A 256 -6.71 -15.06 -8.80
CA SER A 256 -6.21 -16.40 -8.49
C SER A 256 -5.16 -16.39 -7.40
N LEU A 257 -5.00 -17.52 -6.69
CA LEU A 257 -4.03 -17.67 -5.62
C LEU A 257 -2.67 -18.07 -6.16
N ASN A 258 -1.62 -17.54 -5.54
CA ASN A 258 -0.27 -18.06 -5.72
C ASN A 258 -0.01 -19.20 -4.72
N TYR A 259 -0.27 -20.42 -5.13
CA TYR A 259 -0.18 -21.59 -4.24
C TYR A 259 1.24 -21.80 -3.67
N SER A 260 2.28 -21.43 -4.38
CA SER A 260 3.67 -21.59 -3.92
C SER A 260 4.02 -20.68 -2.73
N LYS A 261 3.23 -19.61 -2.55
CA LYS A 261 3.42 -18.62 -1.49
C LYS A 261 2.44 -18.78 -0.32
N ILE A 262 1.50 -19.73 -0.38
CA ILE A 262 0.62 -20.01 0.77
C ILE A 262 1.48 -20.55 1.92
N ARG A 263 1.27 -20.00 3.11
CA ARG A 263 1.97 -20.42 4.33
C ARG A 263 0.98 -20.54 5.48
N TYR A 264 1.11 -21.64 6.20
CA TYR A 264 0.47 -21.84 7.49
C TYR A 264 1.48 -21.58 8.60
N GLY A 265 1.03 -21.10 9.74
CA GLY A 265 1.86 -20.88 10.93
C GLY A 265 1.10 -21.32 12.18
N HIS A 266 1.84 -21.89 13.13
CA HIS A 266 1.38 -22.19 14.47
C HIS A 266 2.31 -21.51 15.47
N LYS A 267 1.74 -20.71 16.39
CA LYS A 267 2.44 -19.83 17.35
C LYS A 267 3.24 -18.70 16.74
N GLU A 268 3.74 -18.86 15.52
CA GLU A 268 4.44 -17.80 14.79
C GLU A 268 4.30 -17.96 13.28
N ILE A 269 4.43 -16.84 12.56
CA ILE A 269 4.51 -16.82 11.10
C ILE A 269 5.54 -15.80 10.63
N ILE A 270 6.24 -16.13 9.54
CA ILE A 270 7.26 -15.25 8.93
C ILE A 270 6.70 -14.63 7.65
N LEU A 271 6.70 -13.28 7.57
CA LEU A 271 6.27 -12.51 6.41
C LEU A 271 7.30 -11.42 6.09
N ASN A 272 7.85 -11.45 4.87
CA ASN A 272 8.70 -10.38 4.32
C ASN A 272 9.80 -9.88 5.28
N GLY A 273 10.40 -10.79 6.08
CA GLY A 273 11.46 -10.46 7.03
C GLY A 273 10.98 -10.05 8.42
N TYR A 274 9.67 -10.13 8.68
CA TYR A 274 9.06 -10.01 10.01
C TYR A 274 8.62 -11.36 10.54
N VAL A 275 8.55 -11.48 11.85
CA VAL A 275 7.97 -12.64 12.56
C VAL A 275 6.87 -12.11 13.46
N ILE A 276 5.65 -12.59 13.28
CA ILE A 276 4.55 -12.37 14.23
C ILE A 276 4.55 -13.56 15.19
N SER A 277 4.46 -13.29 16.47
CA SER A 277 4.33 -14.28 17.53
C SER A 277 3.25 -13.86 18.54
N ASN A 278 3.01 -14.68 19.57
CA ASN A 278 1.98 -14.38 20.58
C ASN A 278 2.17 -13.04 21.29
N ASN A 279 3.39 -12.50 21.37
CA ASN A 279 3.65 -11.33 22.20
C ASN A 279 4.02 -10.08 21.41
N GLU A 280 4.64 -10.22 20.23
CA GLU A 280 5.20 -9.08 19.50
C GLU A 280 5.52 -9.38 18.04
N ILE A 281 5.76 -8.32 17.27
CA ILE A 281 6.34 -8.39 15.93
C ILE A 281 7.85 -8.24 16.06
N ARG A 282 8.61 -9.23 15.58
CA ARG A 282 10.07 -9.25 15.59
C ARG A 282 10.64 -9.24 14.17
N LEU A 283 11.95 -8.98 14.06
CA LEU A 283 12.67 -9.19 12.83
C LEU A 283 13.05 -10.67 12.66
N SER A 284 12.99 -11.15 11.40
CA SER A 284 13.45 -12.49 11.10
C SER A 284 14.97 -12.62 11.35
N ARG A 285 15.42 -13.85 11.66
CA ARG A 285 16.84 -14.14 11.87
C ARG A 285 17.71 -13.70 10.71
N ASN A 286 17.23 -13.85 9.48
CA ASN A 286 17.95 -13.42 8.28
C ASN A 286 18.12 -11.89 8.21
N ARG A 287 17.08 -11.14 8.57
CA ARG A 287 17.13 -9.67 8.59
C ARG A 287 18.09 -9.17 9.68
N LEU A 288 18.01 -9.75 10.88
CA LEU A 288 18.94 -9.44 11.96
C LEU A 288 20.40 -9.81 11.61
N PHE A 289 20.60 -10.92 10.91
CA PHE A 289 21.92 -11.31 10.43
C PHE A 289 22.52 -10.24 9.52
N ASP A 290 21.80 -9.78 8.50
CA ASP A 290 22.26 -8.75 7.57
C ASP A 290 22.64 -7.46 8.30
N ILE A 291 21.78 -7.00 9.22
CA ILE A 291 22.03 -5.79 10.01
C ILE A 291 23.31 -5.94 10.83
N ARG A 292 23.49 -7.07 11.50
CA ARG A 292 24.70 -7.34 12.31
C ARG A 292 25.95 -7.41 11.45
N GLN A 293 25.89 -8.03 10.26
CA GLN A 293 27.02 -8.07 9.32
C GLN A 293 27.45 -6.67 8.89
N ILE A 294 26.50 -5.82 8.53
CA ILE A 294 26.78 -4.44 8.11
C ILE A 294 27.36 -3.62 9.25
N VAL A 295 26.78 -3.70 10.46
CA VAL A 295 27.28 -2.99 11.64
C VAL A 295 28.70 -3.43 12.00
N LYS A 296 28.98 -4.74 11.95
CA LYS A 296 30.33 -5.28 12.19
C LYS A 296 31.31 -4.76 11.16
N PHE A 297 30.99 -4.94 9.88
CA PHE A 297 31.82 -4.48 8.77
C PHE A 297 32.15 -2.98 8.88
N THR A 298 31.13 -2.15 9.11
CA THR A 298 31.32 -0.71 9.21
C THR A 298 32.23 -0.33 10.37
N LYS A 299 32.04 -0.95 11.55
CA LYS A 299 32.89 -0.74 12.71
C LYS A 299 34.36 -1.07 12.43
N GLU A 300 34.63 -2.15 11.71
CA GLU A 300 35.98 -2.63 11.43
C GLU A 300 36.67 -1.85 10.30
N ASN A 301 35.93 -1.39 9.29
CA ASN A 301 36.53 -0.86 8.07
C ASN A 301 36.41 0.66 7.89
N VAL A 302 35.46 1.34 8.52
CA VAL A 302 35.34 2.82 8.41
C VAL A 302 36.56 3.54 8.94
N PRO A 303 37.16 3.19 10.10
CA PRO A 303 38.40 3.82 10.56
C PRO A 303 39.56 3.67 9.59
N LEU A 304 39.53 2.62 8.76
CA LEU A 304 40.60 2.30 7.82
C LEU A 304 40.42 2.99 6.44
N ILE A 305 39.31 3.64 6.19
CA ILE A 305 39.02 4.26 4.87
C ILE A 305 40.14 5.18 4.40
N ARG A 306 40.76 5.94 5.30
CA ARG A 306 41.84 6.88 4.96
C ARG A 306 43.12 6.15 4.52
N SER A 307 43.34 4.93 5.00
CA SER A 307 44.52 4.13 4.65
C SER A 307 44.30 3.21 3.46
N ILE A 308 43.14 2.61 3.32
CA ILE A 308 42.86 1.62 2.24
C ILE A 308 42.22 2.27 1.01
N GLY A 309 41.64 3.48 1.14
CA GLY A 309 40.89 4.15 0.08
C GLY A 309 39.42 3.70 -0.04
N LEU A 310 38.63 4.51 -0.74
CA LEU A 310 37.20 4.27 -0.90
C LEU A 310 36.88 3.06 -1.77
N ASP A 311 37.68 2.83 -2.82
CA ASP A 311 37.47 1.72 -3.77
C ASP A 311 37.67 0.35 -3.11
N GLU A 312 38.72 0.22 -2.30
CA GLU A 312 38.95 -1.00 -1.55
C GLU A 312 37.88 -1.22 -0.47
N PHE A 313 37.44 -0.16 0.22
CA PHE A 313 36.33 -0.24 1.15
C PHE A 313 35.07 -0.76 0.46
N LEU A 314 34.69 -0.21 -0.72
CA LEU A 314 33.52 -0.64 -1.48
C LEU A 314 33.68 -2.08 -1.99
N SER A 315 34.88 -2.45 -2.44
CA SER A 315 35.17 -3.84 -2.84
C SER A 315 34.93 -4.82 -1.70
N LYS A 316 35.36 -4.50 -0.48
CA LYS A 316 35.11 -5.31 0.71
C LYS A 316 33.62 -5.30 1.09
N ALA A 317 32.94 -4.14 1.03
CA ALA A 317 31.51 -4.02 1.31
C ALA A 317 30.65 -4.88 0.38
N ASN A 318 31.03 -4.97 -0.89
CA ASN A 318 30.32 -5.76 -1.91
C ASN A 318 30.56 -7.28 -1.78
N LYS A 319 31.46 -7.71 -0.90
CA LYS A 319 31.66 -9.13 -0.54
C LYS A 319 30.88 -9.58 0.69
N LEU A 320 30.10 -8.67 1.32
CA LEU A 320 29.31 -9.02 2.50
C LEU A 320 28.29 -10.11 2.19
N PRO A 321 28.11 -11.11 3.07
CA PRO A 321 27.19 -12.22 2.87
C PRO A 321 25.75 -11.82 3.24
N LEU A 322 25.20 -10.79 2.58
CA LEU A 322 23.84 -10.33 2.84
C LEU A 322 22.81 -11.28 2.21
N ARG A 323 21.73 -11.55 2.97
CA ARG A 323 20.68 -12.50 2.57
C ARG A 323 19.50 -11.82 1.87
N HIS A 324 19.28 -10.51 2.13
CA HIS A 324 18.19 -9.74 1.54
C HIS A 324 18.64 -8.82 0.39
N ARG A 325 19.93 -8.74 0.12
CA ARG A 325 20.48 -7.99 -1.01
C ARG A 325 21.50 -8.83 -1.74
N ASN A 326 21.28 -9.06 -3.01
CA ASN A 326 22.25 -9.69 -3.89
C ASN A 326 23.32 -8.65 -4.31
N LEU A 327 24.44 -8.60 -3.61
CA LEU A 327 25.51 -7.63 -3.89
C LEU A 327 26.27 -7.94 -5.18
N LYS A 328 26.21 -9.17 -5.71
CA LYS A 328 26.77 -9.51 -7.02
C LYS A 328 25.99 -8.81 -8.15
N GLU A 329 24.69 -8.70 -8.00
CA GLU A 329 23.79 -8.11 -8.99
C GLU A 329 23.60 -6.60 -8.74
N TYR A 330 23.52 -6.20 -7.46
CA TYR A 330 23.28 -4.82 -7.03
C TYR A 330 24.37 -4.34 -6.07
N PRO A 331 25.64 -4.16 -6.57
CA PRO A 331 26.75 -3.72 -5.73
C PRO A 331 26.55 -2.27 -5.26
N PHE A 332 27.24 -1.90 -4.20
CA PHE A 332 27.41 -0.50 -3.82
C PHE A 332 28.37 0.17 -4.79
N LYS A 333 27.87 1.15 -5.55
CA LYS A 333 28.66 1.89 -6.55
C LYS A 333 29.37 3.11 -5.97
N SER A 334 28.97 3.57 -4.78
CA SER A 334 29.57 4.70 -4.09
C SER A 334 29.41 4.60 -2.59
N ILE A 335 30.26 5.31 -1.85
CA ILE A 335 30.16 5.43 -0.40
C ILE A 335 28.87 6.11 0.02
N PHE A 336 28.36 7.03 -0.78
CA PHE A 336 27.05 7.66 -0.57
C PHE A 336 25.93 6.64 -0.61
N GLN A 337 25.94 5.73 -1.59
CA GLN A 337 24.92 4.67 -1.68
C GLN A 337 25.02 3.70 -0.48
N PHE A 338 26.23 3.41 0.00
CA PHE A 338 26.43 2.61 1.20
C PHE A 338 25.89 3.34 2.46
N SER A 339 26.17 4.64 2.60
CA SER A 339 25.66 5.46 3.70
C SER A 339 24.12 5.51 3.68
N GLN A 340 23.50 5.74 2.51
CA GLN A 340 22.04 5.71 2.36
C GLN A 340 21.44 4.35 2.76
N TYR A 341 22.14 3.27 2.51
CA TYR A 341 21.72 1.93 2.93
C TYR A 341 21.74 1.77 4.46
N LEU A 342 22.76 2.32 5.14
CA LEU A 342 22.79 2.38 6.61
C LEU A 342 21.66 3.25 7.18
N CYS A 343 21.45 4.44 6.61
CA CYS A 343 20.32 5.31 6.99
C CYS A 343 18.97 4.63 6.80
N GLY A 344 18.81 3.87 5.72
CA GLY A 344 17.62 3.05 5.48
C GLY A 344 17.39 2.00 6.57
N TYR A 345 18.43 1.29 7.01
CA TYR A 345 18.31 0.36 8.14
C TYR A 345 18.00 1.07 9.46
N ARG A 346 18.61 2.22 9.71
CA ARG A 346 18.30 3.03 10.88
C ARG A 346 16.80 3.40 10.92
N ALA A 347 16.29 3.99 9.85
CA ALA A 347 14.88 4.36 9.73
C ALA A 347 13.95 3.15 9.89
N TYR A 348 14.31 2.03 9.27
CA TYR A 348 13.58 0.77 9.38
C TYR A 348 13.51 0.25 10.83
N LEU A 349 14.64 0.25 11.56
CA LEU A 349 14.67 -0.17 12.97
C LEU A 349 13.87 0.77 13.87
N ILE A 350 13.96 2.09 13.64
CA ILE A 350 13.16 3.08 14.37
C ILE A 350 11.67 2.82 14.18
N SER A 351 11.22 2.50 12.96
CA SER A 351 9.81 2.17 12.69
C SER A 351 9.32 0.93 13.43
N MET A 352 10.23 0.05 13.87
CA MET A 352 9.93 -1.16 14.63
C MET A 352 9.85 -0.93 16.14
N VAL A 353 10.38 0.19 16.64
CA VAL A 353 10.31 0.50 18.08
C VAL A 353 8.85 0.66 18.48
N ASP A 354 8.48 -0.05 19.54
CA ASP A 354 7.19 0.08 20.19
C ASP A 354 7.36 0.75 21.54
N THR A 355 6.86 1.96 21.65
CA THR A 355 6.97 2.77 22.90
C THR A 355 6.20 2.16 24.05
N ASN A 356 5.19 1.34 23.78
CA ASN A 356 4.38 0.68 24.80
C ASN A 356 5.04 -0.60 25.35
N CYS A 357 5.98 -1.19 24.61
CA CYS A 357 6.59 -2.48 24.91
C CYS A 357 8.12 -2.42 25.06
N LEU A 358 8.69 -1.28 25.47
CA LEU A 358 10.15 -1.03 25.53
C LEU A 358 10.94 -2.02 26.40
N GLN A 359 10.28 -2.76 27.28
CA GLN A 359 10.94 -3.69 28.24
C GLN A 359 11.27 -5.07 27.65
N THR A 360 10.74 -5.44 26.49
CA THR A 360 11.04 -6.75 25.91
C THR A 360 12.51 -6.86 25.50
N SER A 361 13.04 -8.08 25.52
CA SER A 361 14.43 -8.34 25.10
C SER A 361 14.68 -7.89 23.65
N PHE A 362 13.68 -8.05 22.78
CA PHE A 362 13.74 -7.63 21.39
C PHE A 362 13.79 -6.10 21.25
N GLN A 363 12.96 -5.35 21.99
CA GLN A 363 12.96 -3.89 21.95
C GLN A 363 14.30 -3.31 22.48
N LYS A 364 14.87 -3.91 23.52
CA LYS A 364 16.22 -3.55 24.02
C LYS A 364 17.29 -3.82 22.96
N GLU A 365 17.20 -4.94 22.23
CA GLU A 365 18.11 -5.23 21.12
C GLU A 365 17.98 -4.23 19.98
N LEU A 366 16.74 -3.87 19.58
CA LEU A 366 16.49 -2.84 18.56
C LEU A 366 17.16 -1.53 18.91
N GLN A 367 16.93 -1.01 20.11
CA GLN A 367 17.55 0.24 20.58
C GLN A 367 19.07 0.16 20.55
N ARG A 368 19.64 -0.99 20.94
CA ARG A 368 21.11 -1.20 20.87
C ARG A 368 21.61 -1.17 19.43
N LEU A 369 20.88 -1.79 18.49
CA LEU A 369 21.24 -1.79 17.08
C LEU A 369 21.12 -0.39 16.46
N ILE A 370 20.07 0.36 16.79
CA ILE A 370 19.89 1.75 16.34
C ILE A 370 21.10 2.59 16.76
N ARG A 371 21.46 2.60 18.05
CA ARG A 371 22.63 3.34 18.57
C ARG A 371 23.93 2.96 17.87
N LYS A 372 24.12 1.65 17.59
CA LYS A 372 25.29 1.17 16.86
C LYS A 372 25.35 1.70 15.43
N ILE A 373 24.22 1.69 14.71
CA ILE A 373 24.15 2.21 13.34
C ILE A 373 24.38 3.72 13.33
N GLU A 374 23.79 4.46 14.26
CA GLU A 374 23.99 5.92 14.40
C GLU A 374 25.46 6.26 14.62
N ALA A 375 26.12 5.55 15.51
CA ALA A 375 27.56 5.73 15.73
C ALA A 375 28.38 5.45 14.46
N GLN A 376 28.00 4.45 13.65
CA GLN A 376 28.68 4.13 12.41
C GLN A 376 28.41 5.17 11.30
N ILE A 377 27.21 5.73 11.22
CA ILE A 377 26.90 6.83 10.30
C ILE A 377 27.77 8.04 10.61
N LEU A 378 27.85 8.44 11.87
CA LEU A 378 28.70 9.55 12.31
C LEU A 378 30.18 9.33 11.97
N LEU A 379 30.72 8.14 12.24
CA LEU A 379 32.09 7.79 11.88
C LEU A 379 32.32 7.86 10.36
N LEU A 380 31.36 7.41 9.56
CA LEU A 380 31.44 7.46 8.12
C LEU A 380 31.43 8.91 7.60
N GLU A 381 30.60 9.77 8.16
CA GLU A 381 30.57 11.20 7.83
C GLU A 381 31.88 11.89 8.16
N GLN A 382 32.52 11.57 9.28
CA GLN A 382 33.82 12.10 9.68
C GLN A 382 34.98 11.56 8.81
N ALA A 383 34.86 10.37 8.27
CA ALA A 383 35.87 9.75 7.41
C ALA A 383 35.84 10.29 5.97
N LEU A 384 34.71 10.85 5.55
CA LEU A 384 34.56 11.43 4.22
C LEU A 384 35.19 12.84 4.17
N PRO A 385 35.88 13.20 3.07
CA PRO A 385 36.35 14.56 2.88
C PRO A 385 35.16 15.53 2.89
N ILE A 386 35.28 16.61 3.65
CA ILE A 386 34.30 17.70 3.69
C ILE A 386 34.07 18.13 2.24
N ARG A 387 32.86 17.96 1.73
CA ARG A 387 32.47 18.60 0.47
C ARG A 387 32.55 20.11 0.68
N ASN A 388 33.61 20.74 0.19
CA ASN A 388 33.60 22.19 0.04
C ASN A 388 32.38 22.53 -0.83
N SER A 389 31.39 23.15 -0.18
CA SER A 389 30.25 23.76 -0.84
C SER A 389 30.80 24.95 -1.66
N ASN A 390 31.04 24.70 -2.95
CA ASN A 390 31.09 25.76 -3.95
C ASN A 390 29.74 25.80 -4.66
#